data_aae3aded20e2810a677b73b740f5655f
#
_entry.id   aae3aded20e2810a677b73b740f5655f
#
_cell.length_a   1.000
_cell.length_b   1.000
_cell.length_c   1.000
_cell.angle_alpha   90.00
_cell.angle_beta   90.00
_cell.angle_gamma   90.00
#
_symmetry.space_group_name_H-M   'P 1'
#
loop_
_entity.id
_entity.type
_entity.pdbx_description
1 polymer ?
#
loop_
_entity_poly.entity_id
_entity_poly.type
_entity_poly.pdbx_seq_one_letter_code
_entity_poly.pdbx_strand_id
1 'polypeptide(L)'
;MSYFYRSKNISGVSINEDSLISLSTAIVERCVKMNEQAQKESREVCAQCVFFILFDGKGYKVDSIGELVKYFRQATRIDQIIFTIETYQSRQSNRMNGSWMELRIDERNSNSSTMIVASEDNEWVDSLWITIQDLLNKCKNKFRFFRTAWTMLSIQISGVTVGFLLSLWTASKLAPKLSIDGAFAL
;
A
#
# COMPACT_ATOMS: atom_id res chain seq x y z
N MET A 1 -5.15 -24.48 22.62
CA MET A 1 -4.25 -24.37 21.46
C MET A 1 -3.83 -22.93 21.32
N SER A 2 -2.55 -22.63 21.10
CA SER A 2 -2.10 -21.22 20.95
C SER A 2 -2.41 -20.78 19.53
N TYR A 3 -2.99 -19.58 19.39
CA TYR A 3 -3.30 -18.97 18.09
C TYR A 3 -2.36 -17.78 17.88
N PHE A 4 -1.58 -17.81 16.81
CA PHE A 4 -0.60 -16.78 16.50
C PHE A 4 -1.26 -15.75 15.58
N TYR A 5 -1.09 -14.49 15.93
CA TYR A 5 -1.67 -13.36 15.19
C TYR A 5 -0.62 -12.27 15.02
N ARG A 6 -0.43 -11.84 13.77
CA ARG A 6 0.41 -10.67 13.43
C ARG A 6 -0.39 -9.69 12.61
N SER A 7 -0.30 -8.42 12.97
CA SER A 7 -0.92 -7.32 12.24
C SER A 7 0.04 -6.16 12.11
N LYS A 8 0.04 -5.49 10.96
CA LYS A 8 0.84 -4.29 10.71
C LYS A 8 0.14 -3.36 9.74
N ASN A 9 0.16 -2.08 10.07
CA ASN A 9 -0.17 -1.06 9.10
C ASN A 9 0.98 -0.88 8.12
N ILE A 10 0.65 -0.89 6.83
CA ILE A 10 1.58 -0.71 5.73
C ILE A 10 1.40 0.70 5.22
N SER A 11 2.50 1.39 4.98
CA SER A 11 2.41 2.75 4.49
C SER A 11 3.44 2.99 3.40
N GLY A 12 3.05 3.78 2.37
CA GLY A 12 3.94 4.18 1.29
C GLY A 12 4.28 3.07 0.29
N VAL A 13 3.41 2.09 0.16
CA VAL A 13 3.45 1.10 -0.91
C VAL A 13 2.59 1.61 -2.05
N SER A 14 3.12 1.55 -3.26
CA SER A 14 2.39 1.76 -4.51
C SER A 14 2.61 0.53 -5.38
N ILE A 15 1.54 -0.01 -5.92
CA ILE A 15 1.59 -1.23 -6.72
C ILE A 15 1.66 -0.88 -8.19
N ASN A 16 2.68 -1.38 -8.86
CA ASN A 16 2.74 -1.50 -10.32
C ASN A 16 2.40 -2.94 -10.75
N GLU A 17 2.27 -3.17 -12.03
CA GLU A 17 1.91 -4.48 -12.58
C GLU A 17 2.89 -5.59 -12.17
N ASP A 18 4.21 -5.33 -12.23
CA ASP A 18 5.22 -6.32 -11.85
C ASP A 18 5.15 -6.68 -10.36
N SER A 19 4.92 -5.69 -9.51
CA SER A 19 4.70 -5.90 -8.07
C SER A 19 3.43 -6.67 -7.79
N LEU A 20 2.36 -6.38 -8.54
CA LEU A 20 1.08 -7.09 -8.45
C LEU A 20 1.27 -8.58 -8.77
N ILE A 21 1.94 -8.87 -9.90
CA ILE A 21 2.23 -10.24 -10.32
C ILE A 21 3.09 -10.94 -9.28
N SER A 22 4.16 -10.30 -8.81
CA SER A 22 5.08 -10.89 -7.83
C SER A 22 4.39 -11.20 -6.50
N LEU A 23 3.55 -10.30 -5.99
CA LEU A 23 2.79 -10.49 -4.76
C LEU A 23 1.74 -11.60 -4.94
N SER A 24 0.95 -11.54 -6.00
CA SER A 24 -0.09 -12.55 -6.25
C SER A 24 0.49 -13.94 -6.47
N THR A 25 1.61 -14.06 -7.18
CA THR A 25 2.31 -15.34 -7.39
C THR A 25 2.80 -15.92 -6.07
N ALA A 26 3.48 -15.12 -5.24
CA ALA A 26 3.97 -15.58 -3.94
C ALA A 26 2.83 -16.04 -3.01
N ILE A 27 1.69 -15.34 -3.05
CA ILE A 27 0.50 -15.69 -2.26
C ILE A 27 -0.13 -16.99 -2.74
N VAL A 28 -0.27 -17.18 -4.07
CA VAL A 28 -0.78 -18.43 -4.66
C VAL A 28 0.15 -19.59 -4.35
N GLU A 29 1.46 -19.42 -4.51
CA GLU A 29 2.44 -20.47 -4.17
C GLU A 29 2.34 -20.92 -2.70
N ARG A 30 2.11 -19.98 -1.78
CA ARG A 30 1.90 -20.31 -0.38
C ARG A 30 0.61 -21.07 -0.13
N CYS A 31 -0.46 -20.69 -0.81
CA CYS A 31 -1.74 -21.41 -0.76
C CYS A 31 -1.60 -22.85 -1.30
N VAL A 32 -0.91 -23.03 -2.44
CA VAL A 32 -0.65 -24.34 -3.03
C VAL A 32 0.17 -25.22 -2.07
N LYS A 33 1.28 -24.71 -1.53
CA LYS A 33 2.12 -25.43 -0.54
C LYS A 33 1.33 -25.86 0.68
N MET A 34 0.43 -25.02 1.18
CA MET A 34 -0.44 -25.36 2.30
C MET A 34 -1.36 -26.53 1.97
N ASN A 35 -1.94 -26.52 0.78
CA ASN A 35 -2.82 -27.62 0.32
C ASN A 35 -2.04 -28.93 0.07
N GLU A 36 -0.84 -28.85 -0.50
CA GLU A 36 0.04 -30.01 -0.70
C GLU A 36 0.46 -30.64 0.63
N GLN A 37 0.81 -29.81 1.62
CA GLN A 37 1.17 -30.29 2.95
C GLN A 37 -0.02 -30.94 3.65
N ALA A 38 -1.19 -30.33 3.59
CA ALA A 38 -2.41 -30.89 4.15
C ALA A 38 -2.77 -32.24 3.51
N GLN A 39 -2.60 -32.36 2.20
CA GLN A 39 -2.84 -33.62 1.48
C GLN A 39 -1.88 -34.72 1.95
N LYS A 40 -0.59 -34.41 2.16
CA LYS A 40 0.39 -35.38 2.70
C LYS A 40 0.02 -35.86 4.10
N GLU A 41 -0.54 -34.99 4.91
CA GLU A 41 -0.93 -35.27 6.30
C GLU A 41 -2.36 -35.83 6.41
N SER A 42 -3.01 -36.13 5.28
CA SER A 42 -4.42 -36.58 5.21
C SER A 42 -5.38 -35.66 5.96
N ARG A 43 -5.10 -34.37 6.01
CA ARG A 43 -5.97 -33.36 6.62
C ARG A 43 -6.85 -32.72 5.55
N GLU A 44 -8.12 -32.52 5.85
CA GLU A 44 -9.04 -31.76 5.03
C GLU A 44 -8.76 -30.23 5.15
N VAL A 45 -7.56 -29.81 4.79
CA VAL A 45 -7.24 -28.38 4.73
C VAL A 45 -7.35 -27.93 3.28
N CYS A 46 -8.46 -27.31 2.94
CA CYS A 46 -8.62 -26.65 1.66
C CYS A 46 -8.43 -25.15 1.85
N ALA A 47 -7.22 -24.68 1.61
CA ALA A 47 -6.95 -23.24 1.55
C ALA A 47 -7.37 -22.69 0.20
N GLN A 48 -8.04 -21.57 0.19
CA GLN A 48 -8.38 -20.81 -1.02
C GLN A 48 -7.70 -19.47 -1.03
N CYS A 49 -7.21 -19.08 -2.20
CA CYS A 49 -6.68 -17.76 -2.46
C CYS A 49 -7.71 -16.98 -3.29
N VAL A 50 -8.04 -15.78 -2.87
CA VAL A 50 -9.00 -14.90 -3.55
C VAL A 50 -8.44 -13.49 -3.57
N PHE A 51 -8.66 -12.81 -4.68
CA PHE A 51 -8.27 -11.42 -4.86
C PHE A 51 -9.51 -10.54 -5.03
N PHE A 52 -9.43 -9.34 -4.48
CA PHE A 52 -10.41 -8.29 -4.74
C PHE A 52 -9.68 -7.09 -5.29
N ILE A 53 -10.20 -6.51 -6.35
CA ILE A 53 -9.70 -5.27 -6.93
C ILE A 53 -10.83 -4.26 -7.02
N LEU A 54 -10.62 -3.08 -6.45
CA LEU A 54 -11.55 -1.96 -6.51
C LEU A 54 -10.90 -0.86 -7.34
N PHE A 55 -11.58 -0.44 -8.39
CA PHE A 55 -11.14 0.63 -9.28
C PHE A 55 -12.35 1.35 -9.89
N ASP A 56 -12.21 2.62 -10.15
CA ASP A 56 -13.23 3.46 -10.78
C ASP A 56 -14.63 3.32 -10.14
N GLY A 57 -14.67 3.12 -8.80
CA GLY A 57 -15.90 2.96 -8.02
C GLY A 57 -16.56 1.57 -8.14
N LYS A 58 -15.91 0.58 -8.76
CA LYS A 58 -16.40 -0.80 -8.92
C LYS A 58 -15.48 -1.78 -8.24
N GLY A 59 -16.03 -2.84 -7.66
CA GLY A 59 -15.29 -3.94 -7.03
C GLY A 59 -15.48 -5.25 -7.77
N TYR A 60 -14.38 -5.98 -7.96
CA TYR A 60 -14.36 -7.28 -8.59
C TYR A 60 -13.66 -8.30 -7.69
N LYS A 61 -14.27 -9.46 -7.56
CA LYS A 61 -13.67 -10.64 -6.95
C LYS A 61 -13.13 -11.52 -8.06
N VAL A 62 -11.87 -11.93 -7.97
CA VAL A 62 -11.20 -12.76 -8.98
C VAL A 62 -10.40 -13.87 -8.32
N ASP A 63 -10.32 -15.02 -8.98
CA ASP A 63 -9.68 -16.23 -8.48
C ASP A 63 -8.35 -16.51 -9.21
N SER A 64 -8.04 -15.75 -10.27
CA SER A 64 -6.84 -15.96 -11.07
C SER A 64 -5.99 -14.68 -11.18
N ILE A 65 -4.67 -14.90 -11.25
CA ILE A 65 -3.70 -13.79 -11.45
C ILE A 65 -3.94 -13.12 -12.81
N GLY A 66 -4.28 -13.90 -13.84
CA GLY A 66 -4.53 -13.36 -15.18
C GLY A 66 -5.71 -12.38 -15.22
N GLU A 67 -6.80 -12.70 -14.52
CA GLU A 67 -7.95 -11.80 -14.39
C GLU A 67 -7.60 -10.57 -13.55
N LEU A 68 -6.86 -10.76 -12.46
CA LEU A 68 -6.41 -9.65 -11.63
C LEU A 68 -5.58 -8.63 -12.43
N VAL A 69 -4.62 -9.11 -13.24
CA VAL A 69 -3.79 -8.28 -14.13
C VAL A 69 -4.63 -7.63 -15.21
N LYS A 70 -5.60 -8.35 -15.79
CA LYS A 70 -6.53 -7.79 -16.78
C LYS A 70 -7.29 -6.59 -16.22
N TYR A 71 -7.88 -6.72 -15.04
CA TYR A 71 -8.61 -5.61 -14.40
C TYR A 71 -7.68 -4.49 -13.98
N PHE A 72 -6.47 -4.80 -13.52
CA PHE A 72 -5.46 -3.81 -13.18
C PHE A 72 -5.09 -2.92 -14.38
N ARG A 73 -4.94 -3.52 -15.57
CA ARG A 73 -4.67 -2.79 -16.82
C ARG A 73 -5.84 -1.96 -17.32
N GLN A 74 -7.07 -2.40 -17.05
CA GLN A 74 -8.30 -1.69 -17.46
C GLN A 74 -8.61 -0.49 -16.57
N ALA A 75 -8.09 -0.47 -15.35
CA ALA A 75 -8.37 0.55 -14.39
C ALA A 75 -7.75 1.89 -14.79
N THR A 76 -8.54 2.95 -14.78
CA THR A 76 -8.02 4.33 -14.87
C THR A 76 -7.34 4.72 -13.57
N ARG A 77 -7.92 4.29 -12.44
CA ARG A 77 -7.41 4.52 -11.10
C ARG A 77 -7.73 3.33 -10.21
N ILE A 78 -6.69 2.76 -9.61
CA ILE A 78 -6.87 1.73 -8.59
C ILE A 78 -7.21 2.42 -7.26
N ASP A 79 -8.23 1.94 -6.60
CA ASP A 79 -8.63 2.40 -5.28
C ASP A 79 -8.06 1.49 -4.19
N GLN A 80 -8.26 0.18 -4.35
CA GLN A 80 -7.82 -0.81 -3.36
C GLN A 80 -7.60 -2.17 -4.00
N ILE A 81 -6.62 -2.91 -3.49
CA ILE A 81 -6.40 -4.32 -3.82
C ILE A 81 -6.34 -5.11 -2.52
N ILE A 82 -7.07 -6.22 -2.46
CA ILE A 82 -7.07 -7.11 -1.29
C ILE A 82 -6.70 -8.51 -1.76
N PHE A 83 -5.73 -9.10 -1.08
CA PHE A 83 -5.29 -10.48 -1.25
C PHE A 83 -5.69 -11.26 -0.02
N THR A 84 -6.33 -12.41 -0.20
CA THR A 84 -6.73 -13.26 0.92
C THR A 84 -6.29 -14.69 0.71
N ILE A 85 -5.84 -15.34 1.77
CA ILE A 85 -5.76 -16.80 1.90
C ILE A 85 -6.64 -17.18 3.07
N GLU A 86 -7.52 -18.14 2.89
CA GLU A 86 -8.38 -18.64 3.96
C GLU A 86 -8.52 -20.15 3.87
N THR A 87 -8.32 -20.85 5.00
CA THR A 87 -8.66 -22.25 5.11
C THR A 87 -10.17 -22.45 5.27
N TYR A 88 -10.65 -23.65 4.99
CA TYR A 88 -12.05 -23.99 5.22
C TYR A 88 -12.49 -23.73 6.67
N GLN A 89 -11.66 -24.10 7.64
CA GLN A 89 -11.91 -23.86 9.06
C GLN A 89 -12.02 -22.36 9.37
N SER A 90 -11.15 -21.55 8.80
CA SER A 90 -11.18 -20.09 8.99
C SER A 90 -12.49 -19.50 8.47
N ARG A 91 -12.96 -19.95 7.30
CA ARG A 91 -14.23 -19.47 6.73
C ARG A 91 -15.43 -19.88 7.58
N GLN A 92 -15.48 -21.15 8.03
CA GLN A 92 -16.58 -21.63 8.86
C GLN A 92 -16.65 -20.98 10.24
N SER A 93 -15.50 -20.70 10.83
CA SER A 93 -15.41 -20.09 12.17
C SER A 93 -15.42 -18.57 12.16
N ASN A 94 -15.65 -17.93 11.00
CA ASN A 94 -15.53 -16.48 10.84
C ASN A 94 -14.16 -15.95 11.31
N ARG A 95 -13.08 -16.63 10.91
CA ARG A 95 -11.67 -16.33 11.23
C ARG A 95 -11.29 -16.52 12.71
N MET A 96 -12.11 -17.19 13.49
CA MET A 96 -11.80 -17.49 14.89
C MET A 96 -10.83 -18.67 15.03
N ASN A 97 -10.83 -19.62 14.08
CA ASN A 97 -9.95 -20.79 14.03
C ASN A 97 -9.40 -20.99 12.62
N GLY A 98 -8.36 -21.84 12.49
CA GLY A 98 -7.72 -22.12 11.20
C GLY A 98 -6.77 -21.01 10.77
N SER A 99 -6.24 -21.13 9.57
CA SER A 99 -5.24 -20.19 9.04
C SER A 99 -5.85 -19.24 8.03
N TRP A 100 -5.48 -17.98 8.14
CA TRP A 100 -5.89 -16.96 7.18
C TRP A 100 -4.88 -15.82 7.08
N MET A 101 -4.90 -15.15 5.95
CA MET A 101 -4.13 -13.95 5.67
C MET A 101 -5.00 -12.96 4.91
N GLU A 102 -4.87 -11.69 5.25
CA GLU A 102 -5.41 -10.58 4.48
C GLU A 102 -4.33 -9.51 4.30
N LEU A 103 -4.02 -9.20 3.06
CA LEU A 103 -3.19 -8.07 2.67
C LEU A 103 -4.07 -7.09 1.92
N ARG A 104 -4.30 -5.94 2.52
CA ARG A 104 -5.07 -4.83 1.95
C ARG A 104 -4.13 -3.71 1.59
N ILE A 105 -4.14 -3.28 0.35
CA ILE A 105 -3.38 -2.14 -0.15
C ILE A 105 -4.37 -1.11 -0.67
N ASP A 106 -4.38 0.04 -0.02
CA ASP A 106 -5.25 1.16 -0.34
C ASP A 106 -4.40 2.27 -0.99
N GLU A 107 -4.66 2.53 -2.27
CA GLU A 107 -3.96 3.56 -3.04
C GLU A 107 -4.53 4.96 -2.80
N ARG A 108 -5.78 5.07 -2.33
CA ARG A 108 -6.39 6.35 -1.96
C ARG A 108 -5.86 6.85 -0.62
N ASN A 109 -5.76 5.95 0.35
CA ASN A 109 -5.31 6.25 1.70
C ASN A 109 -4.24 5.26 2.15
N SER A 110 -2.98 5.64 1.95
CA SER A 110 -1.84 4.78 2.30
C SER A 110 -1.78 4.38 3.78
N ASN A 111 -2.50 5.07 4.65
CA ASN A 111 -2.57 4.73 6.07
C ASN A 111 -3.62 3.63 6.37
N SER A 112 -4.49 3.32 5.40
CA SER A 112 -5.51 2.27 5.50
C SER A 112 -5.03 0.92 4.97
N SER A 113 -3.79 0.85 4.48
CA SER A 113 -3.20 -0.41 4.03
C SER A 113 -2.76 -1.23 5.25
N THR A 114 -3.16 -2.51 5.26
CA THR A 114 -2.93 -3.42 6.39
C THR A 114 -2.52 -4.80 5.90
N MET A 115 -1.71 -5.46 6.71
CA MET A 115 -1.38 -6.88 6.55
C MET A 115 -1.70 -7.60 7.84
N ILE A 116 -2.47 -8.67 7.75
CA ILE A 116 -2.86 -9.51 8.88
C ILE A 116 -2.57 -10.96 8.48
N VAL A 117 -1.93 -11.70 9.37
CA VAL A 117 -1.68 -13.13 9.22
C VAL A 117 -2.00 -13.81 10.54
N ALA A 118 -2.76 -14.88 10.50
CA ALA A 118 -3.15 -15.61 11.69
C ALA A 118 -3.26 -17.11 11.41
N SER A 119 -2.75 -17.93 12.34
CA SER A 119 -2.77 -19.38 12.26
C SER A 119 -2.48 -20.02 13.62
N GLU A 120 -2.78 -21.29 13.74
CA GLU A 120 -2.31 -22.15 14.84
C GLU A 120 -0.85 -22.58 14.63
N ASP A 121 -0.34 -22.45 13.41
CA ASP A 121 1.04 -22.75 13.02
C ASP A 121 1.90 -21.48 12.98
N ASN A 122 2.81 -21.33 13.95
CA ASN A 122 3.70 -20.19 14.03
C ASN A 122 4.69 -20.12 12.86
N GLU A 123 5.20 -21.27 12.39
CA GLU A 123 6.16 -21.29 11.28
C GLU A 123 5.53 -20.78 9.98
N TRP A 124 4.27 -21.16 9.75
CA TRP A 124 3.51 -20.66 8.63
C TRP A 124 3.31 -19.12 8.71
N VAL A 125 2.92 -18.62 9.90
CA VAL A 125 2.75 -17.17 10.12
C VAL A 125 4.04 -16.43 9.85
N ASP A 126 5.16 -16.87 10.42
CA ASP A 126 6.46 -16.20 10.29
C ASP A 126 6.98 -16.24 8.87
N SER A 127 6.91 -17.40 8.22
CA SER A 127 7.37 -17.59 6.85
C SER A 127 6.58 -16.76 5.84
N LEU A 128 5.24 -16.72 5.96
CA LEU A 128 4.39 -15.91 5.10
C LEU A 128 4.63 -14.43 5.34
N TRP A 129 4.72 -14.04 6.61
CA TRP A 129 4.97 -12.66 7.03
C TRP A 129 6.26 -12.10 6.42
N ILE A 130 7.37 -12.82 6.56
CA ILE A 130 8.67 -12.41 6.01
C ILE A 130 8.58 -12.29 4.49
N THR A 131 8.02 -13.30 3.82
CA THR A 131 7.91 -13.31 2.36
C THR A 131 7.16 -12.09 1.83
N ILE A 132 5.98 -11.80 2.39
CA ILE A 132 5.16 -10.67 1.94
C ILE A 132 5.83 -9.34 2.31
N GLN A 133 6.44 -9.24 3.49
CA GLN A 133 7.12 -8.03 3.93
C GLN A 133 8.31 -7.69 3.03
N ASP A 134 9.08 -8.68 2.57
CA ASP A 134 10.20 -8.48 1.66
C ASP A 134 9.73 -7.98 0.29
N LEU A 135 8.64 -8.54 -0.23
CA LEU A 135 8.03 -8.07 -1.48
C LEU A 135 7.50 -6.63 -1.32
N LEU A 136 6.79 -6.33 -0.24
CA LEU A 136 6.29 -4.99 0.03
C LEU A 136 7.42 -3.96 0.20
N ASN A 137 8.55 -4.35 0.79
CA ASN A 137 9.71 -3.47 0.91
C ASN A 137 10.31 -3.09 -0.46
N LYS A 138 10.25 -4.00 -1.44
CA LYS A 138 10.64 -3.72 -2.84
C LYS A 138 9.67 -2.76 -3.53
N CYS A 139 8.39 -2.78 -3.15
CA CYS A 139 7.34 -1.92 -3.68
C CYS A 139 7.27 -0.54 -3.01
N LYS A 140 8.08 -0.28 -1.97
CA LYS A 140 8.07 1.02 -1.29
C LYS A 140 8.56 2.12 -2.21
N ASN A 141 7.72 3.12 -2.40
CA ASN A 141 8.05 4.28 -3.20
C ASN A 141 9.07 5.17 -2.45
N LYS A 142 10.27 5.33 -3.02
CA LYS A 142 11.33 6.20 -2.48
C LYS A 142 10.90 7.68 -2.39
N PHE A 143 9.91 8.08 -3.19
CA PHE A 143 9.39 9.45 -3.24
C PHE A 143 8.27 9.74 -2.23
N ARG A 144 7.97 8.81 -1.32
CA ARG A 144 6.96 9.01 -0.27
C ARG A 144 7.19 10.26 0.56
N PHE A 145 8.46 10.61 0.80
CA PHE A 145 8.83 11.80 1.59
C PHE A 145 8.23 13.08 1.00
N PHE A 146 8.17 13.19 -0.34
CA PHE A 146 7.62 14.36 -1.03
C PHE A 146 6.08 14.45 -1.00
N ARG A 147 5.37 13.41 -0.61
CA ARG A 147 3.90 13.36 -0.51
C ARG A 147 3.37 13.56 0.91
N THR A 148 4.24 13.75 1.89
CA THR A 148 3.82 13.98 3.28
C THR A 148 3.31 15.42 3.41
N ALA A 149 2.24 15.63 4.19
CA ALA A 149 1.69 16.98 4.44
C ALA A 149 2.74 17.97 4.94
N TRP A 150 3.70 17.50 5.76
CA TRP A 150 4.84 18.28 6.24
C TRP A 150 5.78 18.73 5.12
N THR A 151 6.01 17.91 4.12
CA THR A 151 6.89 18.26 2.99
C THR A 151 6.22 19.29 2.10
N MET A 152 4.90 19.15 1.84
CA MET A 152 4.15 20.18 1.12
C MET A 152 4.16 21.51 1.87
N LEU A 153 3.96 21.48 3.19
CA LEU A 153 4.02 22.67 4.03
C LEU A 153 5.42 23.32 3.97
N SER A 154 6.48 22.51 4.06
CA SER A 154 7.87 23.00 3.99
C SER A 154 8.19 23.64 2.64
N ILE A 155 7.72 23.07 1.54
CA ILE A 155 7.88 23.64 0.19
C ILE A 155 7.13 24.98 0.07
N GLN A 156 5.90 25.06 0.61
CA GLN A 156 5.12 26.29 0.61
C GLN A 156 5.79 27.39 1.43
N ILE A 157 6.25 27.08 2.64
CA ILE A 157 6.96 28.05 3.51
C ILE A 157 8.25 28.51 2.82
N SER A 158 9.04 27.59 2.25
CA SER A 158 10.27 27.93 1.53
C SER A 158 10.00 28.84 0.34
N GLY A 159 8.94 28.55 -0.44
CA GLY A 159 8.55 29.38 -1.58
C GLY A 159 8.18 30.81 -1.19
N VAL A 160 7.39 30.96 -0.11
CA VAL A 160 7.02 32.28 0.44
C VAL A 160 8.25 33.04 0.93
N THR A 161 9.14 32.35 1.66
CA THR A 161 10.36 32.95 2.21
C THR A 161 11.29 33.47 1.09
N VAL A 162 11.52 32.61 0.09
CA VAL A 162 12.35 33.01 -1.07
C VAL A 162 11.71 34.15 -1.87
N GLY A 163 10.41 34.11 -2.09
CA GLY A 163 9.67 35.19 -2.75
C GLY A 163 9.79 36.52 -2.00
N PHE A 164 9.67 36.50 -0.65
CA PHE A 164 9.82 37.67 0.19
C PHE A 164 11.24 38.22 0.13
N LEU A 165 12.27 37.37 0.22
CA LEU A 165 13.66 37.81 0.13
C LEU A 165 14.00 38.42 -1.24
N LEU A 166 13.49 37.82 -2.33
CA LEU A 166 13.66 38.37 -3.67
C LEU A 166 12.96 39.73 -3.83
N SER A 167 11.77 39.87 -3.26
CA SER A 167 11.02 41.14 -3.23
C SER A 167 11.79 42.23 -2.49
N LEU A 168 12.35 41.94 -1.32
CA LEU A 168 13.19 42.89 -0.56
C LEU A 168 14.46 43.26 -1.32
N TRP A 169 15.10 42.28 -1.96
CA TRP A 169 16.30 42.52 -2.76
C TRP A 169 16.00 43.40 -3.98
N THR A 170 14.92 43.17 -4.69
CA THR A 170 14.50 44.02 -5.82
C THR A 170 14.11 45.43 -5.34
N ALA A 171 13.37 45.51 -4.24
CA ALA A 171 13.02 46.82 -3.65
C ALA A 171 14.27 47.64 -3.26
N SER A 172 15.26 47.00 -2.62
CA SER A 172 16.52 47.65 -2.24
C SER A 172 17.35 48.13 -3.44
N LYS A 173 17.26 47.46 -4.58
CA LYS A 173 17.93 47.86 -5.82
C LYS A 173 17.19 48.95 -6.59
N LEU A 174 15.86 49.01 -6.50
CA LEU A 174 15.03 49.99 -7.20
C LEU A 174 14.84 51.26 -6.40
N ALA A 175 14.81 51.18 -5.06
CA ALA A 175 14.64 52.35 -4.18
C ALA A 175 15.60 53.53 -4.45
N PRO A 176 16.92 53.31 -4.66
CA PRO A 176 17.83 54.41 -4.96
C PRO A 176 17.67 54.99 -6.38
N LYS A 177 16.92 54.30 -7.27
CA LYS A 177 16.65 54.78 -8.65
C LYS A 177 15.32 55.53 -8.76
N LEU A 178 14.45 55.38 -7.77
CA LEU A 178 13.23 56.16 -7.65
C LEU A 178 13.57 57.40 -6.80
N SER A 179 14.02 58.46 -7.46
CA SER A 179 14.18 59.76 -6.80
C SER A 179 12.80 60.21 -6.31
N ILE A 180 12.64 60.26 -5.00
CA ILE A 180 11.40 60.71 -4.31
C ILE A 180 11.20 62.22 -4.43
N ASP A 181 12.00 62.94 -5.22
CA ASP A 181 11.94 64.40 -5.41
C ASP A 181 10.71 64.92 -6.15
N GLY A 182 9.82 64.01 -6.60
CA GLY A 182 8.60 64.44 -7.31
C GLY A 182 7.28 64.33 -6.54
N ALA A 183 7.23 63.77 -5.33
CA ALA A 183 5.98 63.44 -4.66
C ALA A 183 5.52 64.43 -3.58
N PHE A 184 6.30 65.50 -3.30
CA PHE A 184 5.95 66.52 -2.30
C PHE A 184 5.92 67.94 -2.87
N ALA A 185 5.73 68.11 -4.17
CA ALA A 185 5.49 69.44 -4.77
C ALA A 185 4.05 69.52 -5.29
N LEU A 186 3.08 69.52 -4.39
CA LEU A 186 1.70 70.02 -4.57
C LEU A 186 1.21 70.57 -3.24
#